data_77c7613d2a2429691f9049ad50e4b130
#
_entry.id   77c7613d2a2429691f9049ad50e4b130
#
_cell.length_a   1.000
_cell.length_b   1.000
_cell.length_c   1.000
_cell.angle_alpha   90.00
_cell.angle_beta   90.00
_cell.angle_gamma   90.00
#
_symmetry.space_group_name_H-M   'P 1'
#
loop_
_entity.id
_entity.type
_entity.pdbx_description
1 polymer ?
#
loop_
_entity_poly.entity_id
_entity_poly.type
_entity_poly.pdbx_seq_one_letter_code
_entity_poly.pdbx_strand_id
1 'polypeptide(L)'
;MPRSSLARRRPAITPPAPAAAPSLSEPVPEGLVWVSDGDPGFRRVKRGDQVHYLDPDGKRVRDEATLARIRKLAIPPAYEQVWICRLANGHLQATGRDARGRKQYRYHPQWQRQRGDDKFEAMRAFGAALPRIRRCVQRDLEGHDGRRPTRERVLATLVRLLDTTFIRIGNEEYARGNGSYGLTTLRTRHAGVREDEIRLSFIGKSGVRHEVTLADRRVANVVRRCKALPGQELFQYADADGGVHRLTSADVNDYLSDIAGARVTAKDFRTWHGSVMALEFTRLACQGERVAGAAKQVVAQVAARLRNTVAVCRKSYIHPKVLELGALLADDETRATLLEQRWAKAAATARARAMSAAERRLLALLGPLTPRRASRRKAVSPPAANGSAICLTPADRPVANASRRKAPNAEDLGFHDTQRAGRPPRREPAARRAGDG
;
A
#
# COMPACT_ATOMS: atom_id res chain seq x y z
N MET A 1 20.08 63.65 -11.95
CA MET A 1 18.94 62.70 -12.07
C MET A 1 19.36 61.39 -11.41
N PRO A 2 18.92 61.05 -10.19
CA PRO A 2 19.26 59.80 -9.54
C PRO A 2 18.29 58.68 -10.01
N ARG A 3 18.88 57.51 -10.36
CA ARG A 3 18.14 56.31 -10.78
C ARG A 3 17.52 55.63 -9.56
N SER A 4 16.21 55.57 -9.52
CA SER A 4 15.42 54.84 -8.52
C SER A 4 15.58 53.31 -8.72
N SER A 5 16.15 52.66 -7.72
CA SER A 5 16.26 51.19 -7.60
C SER A 5 14.95 50.64 -7.03
N LEU A 6 14.11 50.09 -7.87
CA LEU A 6 12.92 49.31 -7.48
C LEU A 6 13.35 47.91 -6.99
N ALA A 7 13.51 47.76 -5.67
CA ALA A 7 13.68 46.48 -5.02
C ALA A 7 12.39 45.63 -5.20
N ARG A 8 12.47 44.58 -6.01
CA ARG A 8 11.41 43.58 -6.16
C ARG A 8 11.23 42.87 -4.83
N ARG A 9 10.14 43.15 -4.13
CA ARG A 9 9.68 42.36 -2.96
C ARG A 9 9.43 40.88 -3.40
N ARG A 10 10.15 39.93 -2.82
CA ARG A 10 9.85 38.51 -2.93
C ARG A 10 8.47 38.26 -2.31
N PRO A 11 7.58 37.48 -2.96
CA PRO A 11 6.30 37.10 -2.35
C PRO A 11 6.57 36.23 -1.11
N ALA A 12 5.87 36.52 -0.03
CA ALA A 12 5.90 35.75 1.20
C ALA A 12 5.40 34.33 0.90
N ILE A 13 6.26 33.34 1.18
CA ILE A 13 5.89 31.91 1.08
C ILE A 13 4.98 31.61 2.28
N THR A 14 3.69 31.52 2.04
CA THR A 14 2.73 30.99 3.02
C THR A 14 3.13 29.54 3.36
N PRO A 15 3.32 29.18 4.65
CA PRO A 15 3.63 27.80 5.02
C PRO A 15 2.49 26.89 4.60
N PRO A 16 2.79 25.68 4.06
CA PRO A 16 1.76 24.73 3.68
C PRO A 16 0.97 24.31 4.92
N ALA A 17 -0.35 24.20 4.76
CA ALA A 17 -1.26 23.69 5.78
C ALA A 17 -0.76 22.35 6.35
N PRO A 18 -0.93 22.08 7.65
CA PRO A 18 -0.48 20.85 8.26
C PRO A 18 -1.18 19.66 7.59
N ALA A 19 -0.40 18.63 7.28
CA ALA A 19 -0.92 17.36 6.77
C ALA A 19 -2.05 16.88 7.69
N ALA A 20 -3.19 16.50 7.10
CA ALA A 20 -4.37 16.06 7.81
C ALA A 20 -3.96 15.02 8.88
N ALA A 21 -4.31 15.32 10.12
CA ALA A 21 -4.15 14.39 11.23
C ALA A 21 -4.91 13.09 10.88
N PRO A 22 -4.36 11.90 11.15
CA PRO A 22 -5.10 10.66 10.98
C PRO A 22 -6.38 10.74 11.79
N SER A 23 -7.51 10.35 11.19
CA SER A 23 -8.83 10.45 11.79
C SER A 23 -8.84 9.82 13.19
N LEU A 24 -9.45 10.51 14.15
CA LEU A 24 -9.62 10.14 15.57
C LEU A 24 -10.40 8.83 15.82
N SER A 25 -10.61 8.00 14.79
CA SER A 25 -11.48 6.81 14.82
C SER A 25 -10.76 5.48 15.06
N GLU A 26 -9.44 5.46 15.24
CA GLU A 26 -8.72 4.21 15.46
C GLU A 26 -8.57 3.91 16.96
N PRO A 27 -8.99 2.73 17.44
CA PRO A 27 -8.85 2.37 18.85
C PRO A 27 -7.36 2.29 19.23
N VAL A 28 -7.00 3.03 20.27
CA VAL A 28 -5.67 2.95 20.88
C VAL A 28 -5.62 1.70 21.76
N PRO A 29 -4.52 0.90 21.73
CA PRO A 29 -4.31 -0.20 22.65
C PRO A 29 -4.55 0.17 24.10
N GLU A 30 -5.10 -0.77 24.88
CA GLU A 30 -5.27 -0.59 26.30
C GLU A 30 -3.93 -0.19 26.96
N GLY A 31 -3.97 0.84 27.79
CA GLY A 31 -2.78 1.42 28.43
C GLY A 31 -2.02 2.46 27.62
N LEU A 32 -2.32 2.66 26.34
CA LEU A 32 -1.75 3.77 25.56
C LEU A 32 -2.71 4.94 25.45
N VAL A 33 -2.14 6.14 25.28
CA VAL A 33 -2.87 7.39 25.08
C VAL A 33 -2.61 7.91 23.65
N TRP A 34 -3.66 8.39 23.00
CA TRP A 34 -3.53 9.10 21.73
C TRP A 34 -2.89 10.46 21.96
N VAL A 35 -1.84 10.80 21.19
CA VAL A 35 -1.13 12.08 21.26
C VAL A 35 -0.78 12.57 19.85
N SER A 36 -0.70 13.89 19.70
CA SER A 36 -0.26 14.55 18.48
C SER A 36 1.08 15.25 18.72
N ASP A 37 1.87 15.45 17.68
CA ASP A 37 3.07 16.29 17.79
C ASP A 37 2.77 17.79 17.75
N GLY A 38 1.49 18.16 17.67
CA GLY A 38 0.98 19.49 18.02
C GLY A 38 0.80 19.70 19.53
N ASP A 39 0.74 18.61 20.32
CA ASP A 39 0.58 18.68 21.77
C ASP A 39 1.88 19.19 22.45
N PRO A 40 1.79 19.77 23.67
CA PRO A 40 2.95 20.15 24.42
C PRO A 40 3.92 18.98 24.62
N GLY A 41 5.16 19.12 24.17
CA GLY A 41 6.19 18.07 24.19
C GLY A 41 7.59 18.63 24.44
N PHE A 42 8.54 17.73 24.69
CA PHE A 42 9.93 18.12 24.80
C PHE A 42 10.50 18.45 23.40
N ARG A 43 11.40 19.42 23.33
CA ARG A 43 12.11 19.80 22.11
C ARG A 43 13.60 19.51 22.24
N ARG A 44 14.23 18.97 21.22
CA ARG A 44 15.68 18.81 21.15
C ARG A 44 16.32 20.07 20.56
N VAL A 45 17.27 20.64 21.28
CA VAL A 45 18.06 21.80 20.87
C VAL A 45 19.53 21.42 20.81
N LYS A 46 20.21 21.80 19.73
CA LYS A 46 21.65 21.66 19.58
C LYS A 46 22.32 23.02 19.86
N ARG A 47 23.36 23.01 20.69
CA ARG A 47 24.27 24.15 20.90
C ARG A 47 25.73 23.66 20.72
N GLY A 48 26.30 23.93 19.55
CA GLY A 48 27.53 23.27 19.14
C GLY A 48 27.37 21.77 19.07
N ASP A 49 28.27 21.01 19.66
CA ASP A 49 28.22 19.53 19.72
C ASP A 49 27.30 18.98 20.83
N GLN A 50 26.80 19.86 21.70
CA GLN A 50 25.94 19.43 22.80
C GLN A 50 24.49 19.42 22.44
N VAL A 51 23.81 18.35 22.85
CA VAL A 51 22.35 18.18 22.72
C VAL A 51 21.68 18.40 24.06
N HIS A 52 20.69 19.31 24.08
CA HIS A 52 19.85 19.57 25.24
C HIS A 52 18.38 19.32 24.90
N TYR A 53 17.60 19.04 25.91
CA TYR A 53 16.14 18.91 25.77
C TYR A 53 15.46 19.99 26.61
N LEU A 54 14.48 20.67 26.00
CA LEU A 54 13.66 21.68 26.66
C LEU A 54 12.25 21.11 26.85
N ASP A 55 11.64 21.43 27.96
CA ASP A 55 10.24 21.17 28.22
C ASP A 55 9.34 22.18 27.44
N PRO A 56 8.01 22.04 27.49
CA PRO A 56 7.10 22.99 26.83
C PRO A 56 7.26 24.44 27.29
N ASP A 57 7.70 24.65 28.53
CA ASP A 57 7.90 25.98 29.12
C ASP A 57 9.28 26.57 28.73
N GLY A 58 10.08 25.83 27.95
CA GLY A 58 11.42 26.23 27.51
C GLY A 58 12.51 25.99 28.56
N LYS A 59 12.22 25.33 29.68
CA LYS A 59 13.20 25.00 30.70
C LYS A 59 13.98 23.75 30.31
N ARG A 60 15.24 23.68 30.67
CA ARG A 60 16.10 22.52 30.41
C ARG A 60 15.65 21.32 31.22
N VAL A 61 15.40 20.21 30.56
CA VAL A 61 15.10 18.90 31.21
C VAL A 61 16.36 18.40 31.92
N ARG A 62 16.24 18.17 33.22
CA ARG A 62 17.33 17.66 34.08
C ARG A 62 17.00 16.31 34.70
N ASP A 63 15.73 15.92 34.67
CA ASP A 63 15.28 14.65 35.21
C ASP A 63 15.91 13.47 34.46
N GLU A 64 16.70 12.67 35.17
CA GLU A 64 17.47 11.59 34.58
C GLU A 64 16.58 10.46 34.06
N ALA A 65 15.43 10.18 34.68
CA ALA A 65 14.48 9.19 34.21
C ALA A 65 13.91 9.56 32.83
N THR A 66 13.53 10.84 32.65
CA THR A 66 13.09 11.40 31.38
C THR A 66 14.21 11.35 30.33
N LEU A 67 15.43 11.76 30.68
CA LEU A 67 16.58 11.71 29.78
C LEU A 67 16.93 10.29 29.34
N ALA A 68 16.87 9.32 30.26
CA ALA A 68 17.08 7.90 29.96
C ALA A 68 16.00 7.37 29.00
N ARG A 69 14.72 7.75 29.21
CA ARG A 69 13.63 7.41 28.29
C ARG A 69 13.87 7.99 26.90
N ILE A 70 14.25 9.26 26.82
CA ILE A 70 14.53 9.93 25.54
C ILE A 70 15.68 9.25 24.80
N ARG A 71 16.76 8.88 25.49
CA ARG A 71 17.90 8.14 24.91
C ARG A 71 17.45 6.80 24.30
N LYS A 72 16.56 6.05 25.01
CA LYS A 72 15.99 4.78 24.50
C LYS A 72 15.19 4.93 23.20
N LEU A 73 14.66 6.12 22.87
CA LEU A 73 13.97 6.36 21.60
C LEU A 73 14.91 6.31 20.40
N ALA A 74 16.22 6.38 20.62
CA ALA A 74 17.27 6.32 19.60
C ALA A 74 16.97 7.25 18.41
N ILE A 75 16.65 8.52 18.69
CA ILE A 75 16.37 9.53 17.67
C ILE A 75 17.70 9.93 17.01
N PRO A 76 17.85 9.74 15.67
CA PRO A 76 19.11 10.02 15.00
C PRO A 76 19.61 11.46 15.25
N PRO A 77 20.93 11.65 15.47
CA PRO A 77 21.50 12.98 15.70
C PRO A 77 21.24 13.98 14.57
N ALA A 78 21.17 13.48 13.32
CA ALA A 78 20.93 14.28 12.12
C ALA A 78 19.49 14.79 11.98
N TYR A 79 18.56 14.35 12.85
CA TYR A 79 17.18 14.86 12.77
C TYR A 79 17.09 16.28 13.31
N GLU A 80 16.26 17.09 12.64
CA GLU A 80 15.93 18.45 13.01
C GLU A 80 14.47 18.57 13.45
N GLN A 81 14.09 19.68 14.08
CA GLN A 81 12.73 19.95 14.54
C GLN A 81 12.14 18.79 15.33
N VAL A 82 12.93 18.24 16.27
CA VAL A 82 12.53 17.06 17.04
C VAL A 82 11.55 17.45 18.14
N TRP A 83 10.35 16.87 18.07
CA TRP A 83 9.36 16.85 19.13
C TRP A 83 9.36 15.47 19.82
N ILE A 84 9.19 15.43 21.15
CA ILE A 84 9.17 14.20 21.96
C ILE A 84 8.00 14.27 22.91
N CYS A 85 7.18 13.21 22.94
CA CYS A 85 6.02 13.09 23.80
C CYS A 85 6.43 13.12 25.30
N ARG A 86 5.67 13.85 26.09
CA ARG A 86 5.85 13.87 27.56
C ARG A 86 5.42 12.56 28.21
N LEU A 87 4.37 11.94 27.67
CA LEU A 87 3.79 10.73 28.23
C LEU A 87 4.58 9.49 27.78
N ALA A 88 4.99 8.67 28.75
CA ALA A 88 5.68 7.41 28.46
C ALA A 88 4.78 6.43 27.67
N ASN A 89 3.47 6.49 27.90
CA ASN A 89 2.45 5.68 27.25
C ASN A 89 1.76 6.38 26.05
N GLY A 90 2.28 7.50 25.56
CA GLY A 90 1.80 8.09 24.31
C GLY A 90 2.05 7.14 23.12
N HIS A 91 1.03 6.91 22.26
CA HIS A 91 1.20 6.03 21.09
C HIS A 91 2.28 6.55 20.14
N LEU A 92 2.41 7.86 19.96
CA LEU A 92 3.48 8.54 19.24
C LEU A 92 4.50 9.07 20.26
N GLN A 93 5.72 8.59 20.19
CA GLN A 93 6.77 8.94 21.15
C GLN A 93 7.67 10.08 20.70
N ALA A 94 7.93 10.21 19.42
CA ALA A 94 8.66 11.36 18.88
C ALA A 94 8.41 11.55 17.38
N THR A 95 8.59 12.78 16.92
CA THR A 95 8.73 13.13 15.51
C THR A 95 10.03 13.92 15.28
N GLY A 96 10.48 13.99 14.04
CA GLY A 96 11.63 14.82 13.64
C GLY A 96 11.78 14.81 12.13
N ARG A 97 12.58 15.72 11.59
CA ARG A 97 12.90 15.76 10.15
C ARG A 97 14.27 15.18 9.89
N ASP A 98 14.37 14.27 8.94
CA ASP A 98 15.66 13.74 8.50
C ASP A 98 16.43 14.75 7.63
N ALA A 99 17.68 14.42 7.24
CA ALA A 99 18.53 15.27 6.43
C ALA A 99 17.94 15.69 5.07
N ARG A 100 16.85 15.03 4.63
CA ARG A 100 16.10 15.38 3.42
C ARG A 100 14.81 16.17 3.74
N GLY A 101 14.66 16.67 4.97
CA GLY A 101 13.49 17.41 5.42
C GLY A 101 12.23 16.57 5.63
N ARG A 102 12.29 15.24 5.49
CA ARG A 102 11.14 14.35 5.60
C ARG A 102 10.79 14.11 7.06
N LYS A 103 9.52 14.26 7.42
CA LYS A 103 9.02 13.98 8.78
C LYS A 103 9.10 12.47 9.04
N GLN A 104 9.75 12.12 10.13
CA GLN A 104 9.96 10.76 10.63
C GLN A 104 9.24 10.60 11.97
N TYR A 105 8.76 9.41 12.26
CA TYR A 105 7.94 9.11 13.42
C TYR A 105 8.56 7.98 14.25
N ARG A 106 8.50 8.11 15.58
CA ARG A 106 8.85 7.08 16.56
C ARG A 106 7.59 6.74 17.35
N TYR A 107 7.06 5.57 17.13
CA TYR A 107 5.88 5.08 17.82
C TYR A 107 6.25 4.21 19.03
N HIS A 108 5.35 4.12 19.98
CA HIS A 108 5.47 3.22 21.12
C HIS A 108 5.60 1.75 20.66
N PRO A 109 6.46 0.91 21.30
CA PRO A 109 6.65 -0.48 20.86
C PRO A 109 5.36 -1.32 20.84
N GLN A 110 4.48 -1.12 21.82
CA GLN A 110 3.18 -1.79 21.90
C GLN A 110 2.27 -1.37 20.72
N TRP A 111 2.22 -0.07 20.39
CA TRP A 111 1.52 0.42 19.20
C TRP A 111 2.03 -0.21 17.91
N GLN A 112 3.37 -0.30 17.75
CA GLN A 112 3.97 -0.91 16.56
C GLN A 112 3.64 -2.40 16.46
N ARG A 113 3.64 -3.15 17.56
CA ARG A 113 3.29 -4.57 17.58
C ARG A 113 1.83 -4.77 17.20
N GLN A 114 0.91 -4.09 17.86
CA GLN A 114 -0.52 -4.23 17.57
C GLN A 114 -0.86 -3.83 16.14
N ARG A 115 -0.29 -2.73 15.63
CA ARG A 115 -0.47 -2.34 14.21
C ARG A 115 0.12 -3.35 13.24
N GLY A 116 1.15 -4.09 13.66
CA GLY A 116 1.70 -5.21 12.89
C GLY A 116 0.73 -6.38 12.85
N ASP A 117 0.18 -6.76 13.99
CA ASP A 117 -0.75 -7.88 14.16
C ASP A 117 -2.08 -7.58 13.45
N ASP A 118 -2.69 -6.41 13.70
CA ASP A 118 -3.92 -5.94 13.04
C ASP A 118 -3.78 -5.95 11.51
N LYS A 119 -2.63 -5.53 10.99
CA LYS A 119 -2.36 -5.52 9.56
C LYS A 119 -2.38 -6.91 8.96
N PHE A 120 -1.78 -7.89 9.66
CA PHE A 120 -1.71 -9.26 9.17
C PHE A 120 -3.03 -10.01 9.39
N GLU A 121 -3.78 -9.66 10.42
CA GLU A 121 -5.16 -10.13 10.60
C GLU A 121 -6.08 -9.57 9.49
N ALA A 122 -5.97 -8.27 9.19
CA ALA A 122 -6.70 -7.63 8.09
C ALA A 122 -6.37 -8.21 6.72
N MET A 123 -5.15 -8.76 6.52
CA MET A 123 -4.75 -9.38 5.25
C MET A 123 -5.68 -10.50 4.82
N ARG A 124 -6.20 -11.27 5.76
CA ARG A 124 -7.11 -12.35 5.47
C ARG A 124 -8.48 -11.83 5.01
N ALA A 125 -8.99 -10.79 5.68
CA ALA A 125 -10.22 -10.13 5.27
C ALA A 125 -10.06 -9.52 3.87
N PHE A 126 -8.90 -8.94 3.56
CA PHE A 126 -8.54 -8.47 2.22
C PHE A 126 -8.59 -9.60 1.19
N GLY A 127 -7.92 -10.73 1.47
CA GLY A 127 -7.93 -11.90 0.57
C GLY A 127 -9.33 -12.43 0.30
N ALA A 128 -10.19 -12.47 1.30
CA ALA A 128 -11.59 -12.86 1.14
C ALA A 128 -12.42 -11.87 0.31
N ALA A 129 -12.11 -10.57 0.39
CA ALA A 129 -12.76 -9.51 -0.38
C ALA A 129 -12.24 -9.39 -1.83
N LEU A 130 -11.02 -9.88 -2.11
CA LEU A 130 -10.34 -9.68 -3.40
C LEU A 130 -11.15 -10.15 -4.63
N PRO A 131 -11.86 -11.29 -4.61
CA PRO A 131 -12.72 -11.70 -5.72
C PRO A 131 -13.85 -10.72 -6.02
N ARG A 132 -14.42 -10.10 -4.98
CA ARG A 132 -15.44 -9.06 -5.12
C ARG A 132 -14.84 -7.78 -5.70
N ILE A 133 -13.71 -7.35 -5.16
CA ILE A 133 -12.97 -6.17 -5.66
C ILE A 133 -12.70 -6.33 -7.17
N ARG A 134 -12.11 -7.45 -7.59
CA ARG A 134 -11.76 -7.71 -8.99
C ARG A 134 -12.99 -7.72 -9.91
N ARG A 135 -14.13 -8.26 -9.46
CA ARG A 135 -15.38 -8.22 -10.24
C ARG A 135 -15.91 -6.80 -10.41
N CYS A 136 -15.90 -6.00 -9.34
CA CYS A 136 -16.32 -4.60 -9.44
C CYS A 136 -15.39 -3.81 -10.36
N VAL A 137 -14.08 -3.95 -10.20
CA VAL A 137 -13.06 -3.33 -11.06
C VAL A 137 -13.27 -3.72 -12.52
N GLN A 138 -13.53 -4.99 -12.81
CA GLN A 138 -13.78 -5.45 -14.17
C GLN A 138 -15.04 -4.81 -14.77
N ARG A 139 -16.14 -4.80 -14.02
CA ARG A 139 -17.40 -4.16 -14.44
C ARG A 139 -17.20 -2.68 -14.74
N ASP A 140 -16.49 -1.97 -13.85
CA ASP A 140 -16.30 -0.52 -13.97
C ASP A 140 -15.30 -0.17 -15.10
N LEU A 141 -14.36 -1.07 -15.44
CA LEU A 141 -13.50 -0.95 -16.62
C LEU A 141 -14.26 -1.19 -17.94
N GLU A 142 -15.29 -2.04 -17.93
CA GLU A 142 -16.11 -2.38 -19.09
C GLU A 142 -17.21 -1.36 -19.39
N GLY A 143 -17.49 -0.42 -18.46
CA GLY A 143 -18.54 0.59 -18.58
C GLY A 143 -18.48 1.39 -19.89
N HIS A 144 -19.57 2.12 -20.20
CA HIS A 144 -19.87 2.77 -21.47
C HIS A 144 -18.71 3.48 -22.16
N ASP A 145 -18.64 3.34 -23.48
CA ASP A 145 -17.58 3.85 -24.36
C ASP A 145 -17.63 5.36 -24.62
N GLY A 146 -18.06 6.15 -23.63
CA GLY A 146 -17.96 7.61 -23.71
C GLY A 146 -16.56 8.07 -24.09
N ARG A 147 -16.47 9.18 -24.84
CA ARG A 147 -15.17 9.74 -25.29
C ARG A 147 -14.26 10.15 -24.13
N ARG A 148 -14.82 10.50 -22.96
CA ARG A 148 -14.10 10.97 -21.77
C ARG A 148 -14.05 9.89 -20.70
N PRO A 149 -12.95 9.77 -19.92
CA PRO A 149 -12.87 8.81 -18.84
C PRO A 149 -13.69 9.30 -17.63
N THR A 150 -14.60 8.45 -17.13
CA THR A 150 -15.36 8.74 -15.90
C THR A 150 -14.51 8.48 -14.66
N ARG A 151 -14.94 9.01 -13.52
CA ARG A 151 -14.25 8.84 -12.22
C ARG A 151 -14.08 7.35 -11.89
N GLU A 152 -15.14 6.57 -12.01
CA GLU A 152 -15.18 5.15 -11.68
C GLU A 152 -14.22 4.34 -12.57
N ARG A 153 -14.17 4.62 -13.87
CA ARG A 153 -13.25 3.94 -14.80
C ARG A 153 -11.78 4.23 -14.47
N VAL A 154 -11.45 5.46 -14.11
CA VAL A 154 -10.08 5.82 -13.74
C VAL A 154 -9.72 5.19 -12.40
N LEU A 155 -10.61 5.17 -11.39
CA LEU A 155 -10.43 4.48 -10.13
C LEU A 155 -10.23 2.97 -10.32
N ALA A 156 -11.07 2.33 -11.12
CA ALA A 156 -10.95 0.91 -11.48
C ALA A 156 -9.59 0.62 -12.18
N THR A 157 -9.15 1.52 -13.07
CA THR A 157 -7.83 1.43 -13.71
C THR A 157 -6.70 1.50 -12.69
N LEU A 158 -6.76 2.43 -11.73
CA LEU A 158 -5.76 2.55 -10.66
C LEU A 158 -5.71 1.29 -9.80
N VAL A 159 -6.88 0.74 -9.43
CA VAL A 159 -6.93 -0.51 -8.65
C VAL A 159 -6.41 -1.70 -9.46
N ARG A 160 -6.75 -1.80 -10.75
CA ARG A 160 -6.19 -2.84 -11.63
C ARG A 160 -4.67 -2.77 -11.70
N LEU A 161 -4.10 -1.57 -11.78
CA LEU A 161 -2.65 -1.35 -11.76
C LEU A 161 -2.04 -1.70 -10.40
N LEU A 162 -2.68 -1.39 -9.27
CA LEU A 162 -2.24 -1.82 -7.94
C LEU A 162 -2.15 -3.34 -7.84
N ASP A 163 -3.17 -4.04 -8.33
CA ASP A 163 -3.29 -5.50 -8.28
C ASP A 163 -2.27 -6.22 -9.16
N THR A 164 -1.94 -5.66 -10.33
CA THR A 164 -1.10 -6.34 -11.33
C THR A 164 0.36 -5.91 -11.33
N THR A 165 0.64 -4.64 -11.00
CA THR A 165 2.01 -4.09 -11.13
C THR A 165 2.72 -3.84 -9.81
N PHE A 166 2.01 -3.92 -8.70
CA PHE A 166 2.53 -3.67 -7.35
C PHE A 166 3.11 -2.26 -7.16
N ILE A 167 2.80 -1.31 -8.05
CA ILE A 167 3.20 0.10 -7.93
C ILE A 167 2.51 0.70 -6.69
N ARG A 168 3.20 1.62 -5.99
CA ARG A 168 2.59 2.34 -4.86
C ARG A 168 1.59 3.36 -5.34
N ILE A 169 0.56 3.61 -4.52
CA ILE A 169 -0.51 4.55 -4.89
C ILE A 169 0.00 5.96 -5.17
N GLY A 170 0.95 6.46 -4.42
CA GLY A 170 1.48 7.82 -4.55
C GLY A 170 1.05 8.73 -3.38
N ASN A 171 1.75 9.85 -3.26
CA ASN A 171 1.45 10.94 -2.34
C ASN A 171 2.00 12.23 -2.93
N GLU A 172 1.21 13.29 -2.96
CA GLU A 172 1.57 14.56 -3.60
C GLU A 172 2.74 15.28 -2.92
N GLU A 173 2.80 15.25 -1.60
CA GLU A 173 3.87 15.89 -0.85
C GLU A 173 5.23 15.30 -1.25
N TYR A 174 5.31 13.97 -1.39
CA TYR A 174 6.53 13.31 -1.87
C TYR A 174 6.82 13.56 -3.34
N ALA A 175 5.79 13.69 -4.17
CA ALA A 175 5.98 14.00 -5.59
C ALA A 175 6.53 15.41 -5.79
N ARG A 176 6.01 16.40 -5.03
CA ARG A 176 6.47 17.80 -5.08
C ARG A 176 7.84 17.96 -4.43
N GLY A 177 8.05 17.39 -3.24
CA GLY A 177 9.27 17.60 -2.46
C GLY A 177 10.47 16.79 -2.93
N ASN A 178 10.25 15.58 -3.44
CA ASN A 178 11.35 14.63 -3.72
C ASN A 178 11.33 14.07 -5.15
N GLY A 179 10.45 14.54 -6.03
CA GLY A 179 10.31 13.97 -7.38
C GLY A 179 9.99 12.47 -7.41
N SER A 180 9.39 11.93 -6.33
CA SER A 180 9.08 10.51 -6.20
C SER A 180 7.60 10.26 -6.46
N TYR A 181 7.30 9.52 -7.51
CA TYR A 181 5.95 9.30 -8.01
C TYR A 181 5.37 7.95 -7.59
N GLY A 182 4.06 7.86 -7.59
CA GLY A 182 3.25 6.66 -7.52
C GLY A 182 2.00 6.86 -8.39
N LEU A 183 1.10 5.88 -8.47
CA LEU A 183 0.02 5.86 -9.47
C LEU A 183 -0.75 7.18 -9.55
N THR A 184 -1.29 7.70 -8.45
CA THR A 184 -2.09 8.94 -8.45
C THR A 184 -1.28 10.22 -8.75
N THR A 185 0.05 10.14 -8.70
CA THR A 185 0.93 11.29 -8.95
C THR A 185 1.74 11.15 -10.24
N LEU A 186 1.50 10.10 -11.04
CA LEU A 186 2.12 9.95 -12.35
C LEU A 186 1.71 11.10 -13.28
N ARG A 187 2.64 11.50 -14.14
CA ARG A 187 2.40 12.52 -15.17
C ARG A 187 2.27 11.85 -16.53
N THR A 188 1.64 12.52 -17.49
CA THR A 188 1.40 12.05 -18.85
C THR A 188 2.69 11.58 -19.55
N ARG A 189 3.83 12.24 -19.26
CA ARG A 189 5.16 11.87 -19.77
C ARG A 189 5.69 10.53 -19.23
N HIS A 190 5.15 10.03 -18.13
CA HIS A 190 5.57 8.77 -17.53
C HIS A 190 4.91 7.55 -18.17
N ALA A 191 3.91 7.75 -19.06
CA ALA A 191 3.16 6.68 -19.68
C ALA A 191 3.29 6.71 -21.19
N GLY A 192 3.70 5.59 -21.78
CA GLY A 192 3.55 5.25 -23.18
C GLY A 192 2.38 4.29 -23.37
N VAL A 193 1.59 4.46 -24.43
CA VAL A 193 0.51 3.53 -24.79
C VAL A 193 0.68 3.13 -26.24
N ARG A 194 0.82 1.83 -26.50
CA ARG A 194 0.85 1.25 -27.84
C ARG A 194 -0.19 0.15 -27.90
N GLU A 195 -1.10 0.24 -28.86
CA GLU A 195 -2.19 -0.73 -28.98
C GLU A 195 -2.84 -1.07 -27.63
N ASP A 196 -2.72 -2.31 -27.18
CA ASP A 196 -3.28 -2.83 -25.94
C ASP A 196 -2.27 -2.84 -24.77
N GLU A 197 -1.08 -2.28 -24.99
CA GLU A 197 0.01 -2.26 -24.02
C GLU A 197 0.22 -0.85 -23.45
N ILE A 198 0.44 -0.77 -22.14
CA ILE A 198 0.92 0.43 -21.45
C ILE A 198 2.34 0.19 -20.94
N ARG A 199 3.20 1.20 -21.09
CA ARG A 199 4.52 1.25 -20.46
C ARG A 199 4.60 2.43 -19.52
N LEU A 200 4.90 2.15 -18.24
CA LEU A 200 5.10 3.18 -17.22
C LEU A 200 6.60 3.28 -16.89
N SER A 201 7.18 4.47 -16.97
CA SER A 201 8.58 4.75 -16.64
C SER A 201 8.68 6.00 -15.76
N PHE A 202 9.10 5.84 -14.50
CA PHE A 202 9.14 6.93 -13.52
C PHE A 202 10.10 6.63 -12.36
N ILE A 203 10.45 7.67 -11.59
CA ILE A 203 11.20 7.53 -10.35
C ILE A 203 10.22 7.39 -9.18
N GLY A 204 10.28 6.27 -8.48
CA GLY A 204 9.44 5.97 -7.33
C GLY A 204 10.13 6.26 -5.99
N LYS A 205 9.53 5.75 -4.92
CA LYS A 205 10.04 5.94 -3.54
C LYS A 205 11.52 5.56 -3.42
N SER A 206 12.27 6.41 -2.72
CA SER A 206 13.71 6.26 -2.48
C SER A 206 14.59 6.38 -3.74
N GLY A 207 14.11 7.05 -4.79
CA GLY A 207 14.84 7.26 -6.03
C GLY A 207 14.89 6.03 -6.94
N VAL A 208 14.13 4.97 -6.66
CA VAL A 208 14.15 3.73 -7.45
C VAL A 208 13.41 3.95 -8.76
N ARG A 209 14.09 3.67 -9.90
CA ARG A 209 13.47 3.71 -11.22
C ARG A 209 12.50 2.54 -11.39
N HIS A 210 11.29 2.86 -11.81
CA HIS A 210 10.26 1.91 -12.18
C HIS A 210 10.09 1.90 -13.70
N GLU A 211 10.20 0.72 -14.27
CA GLU A 211 9.80 0.43 -15.64
C GLU A 211 8.87 -0.77 -15.58
N VAL A 212 7.64 -0.59 -16.02
CA VAL A 212 6.57 -1.59 -15.95
C VAL A 212 5.81 -1.57 -17.26
N THR A 213 5.64 -2.74 -17.84
CA THR A 213 4.82 -2.96 -19.03
C THR A 213 3.64 -3.83 -18.65
N LEU A 214 2.45 -3.48 -19.10
CA LEU A 214 1.22 -4.24 -18.89
C LEU A 214 0.45 -4.32 -20.19
N ALA A 215 0.17 -5.53 -20.66
CA ALA A 215 -0.75 -5.80 -21.76
C ALA A 215 -2.16 -5.96 -21.16
N ASP A 216 -2.99 -4.93 -21.26
CA ASP A 216 -4.39 -4.92 -20.86
C ASP A 216 -5.12 -3.85 -21.68
N ARG A 217 -5.90 -4.28 -22.68
CA ARG A 217 -6.63 -3.41 -23.62
C ARG A 217 -7.51 -2.40 -22.91
N ARG A 218 -8.19 -2.80 -21.84
CA ARG A 218 -9.13 -1.93 -21.11
C ARG A 218 -8.36 -0.81 -20.41
N VAL A 219 -7.29 -1.17 -19.71
CA VAL A 219 -6.39 -0.22 -19.05
C VAL A 219 -5.75 0.71 -20.07
N ALA A 220 -5.24 0.18 -21.19
CA ALA A 220 -4.63 0.96 -22.26
C ALA A 220 -5.61 2.00 -22.83
N ASN A 221 -6.87 1.62 -23.04
CA ASN A 221 -7.92 2.53 -23.52
C ASN A 221 -8.20 3.66 -22.54
N VAL A 222 -8.32 3.36 -21.25
CA VAL A 222 -8.55 4.40 -20.24
C VAL A 222 -7.34 5.33 -20.14
N VAL A 223 -6.12 4.80 -20.10
CA VAL A 223 -4.88 5.61 -20.03
C VAL A 223 -4.74 6.50 -21.26
N ARG A 224 -5.08 6.02 -22.46
CA ARG A 224 -5.08 6.82 -23.69
C ARG A 224 -6.04 8.00 -23.60
N ARG A 225 -7.24 7.79 -23.06
CA ARG A 225 -8.25 8.84 -22.86
C ARG A 225 -7.82 9.84 -21.77
N CYS A 226 -7.23 9.37 -20.67
CA CYS A 226 -6.67 10.24 -19.64
C CYS A 226 -5.57 11.14 -20.21
N LYS A 227 -4.69 10.60 -21.08
CA LYS A 227 -3.62 11.37 -21.75
C LYS A 227 -4.16 12.43 -22.70
N ALA A 228 -5.37 12.29 -23.21
CA ALA A 228 -6.00 13.26 -24.10
C ALA A 228 -6.65 14.43 -23.31
N LEU A 229 -6.79 14.34 -22.00
CA LEU A 229 -7.26 15.44 -21.18
C LEU A 229 -6.16 16.49 -20.97
N PRO A 230 -6.54 17.76 -20.79
CA PRO A 230 -5.58 18.82 -20.50
C PRO A 230 -4.94 18.60 -19.11
N GLY A 231 -3.67 19.03 -18.97
CA GLY A 231 -2.95 18.93 -17.70
C GLY A 231 -1.74 18.00 -17.77
N GLN A 232 -0.99 17.93 -16.68
CA GLN A 232 0.24 17.15 -16.57
C GLN A 232 0.04 15.81 -15.87
N GLU A 233 -0.98 15.69 -15.05
CA GLU A 233 -1.32 14.49 -14.32
C GLU A 233 -1.84 13.42 -15.28
N LEU A 234 -1.42 12.17 -15.08
CA LEU A 234 -1.83 11.06 -15.94
C LEU A 234 -3.27 10.63 -15.65
N PHE A 235 -3.61 10.45 -14.37
CA PHE A 235 -4.90 9.90 -13.97
C PHE A 235 -5.85 11.02 -13.55
N GLN A 236 -6.62 11.46 -14.54
CA GLN A 236 -7.66 12.47 -14.41
C GLN A 236 -8.96 11.94 -15.01
N TYR A 237 -10.08 12.48 -14.58
CA TYR A 237 -11.40 12.22 -15.15
C TYR A 237 -12.09 13.52 -15.54
N ALA A 238 -13.08 13.44 -16.42
CA ALA A 238 -13.93 14.55 -16.73
C ALA A 238 -15.31 14.32 -16.10
N ASP A 239 -15.86 15.37 -15.46
CA ASP A 239 -17.24 15.36 -14.98
C ASP A 239 -18.25 15.60 -16.12
N ALA A 240 -19.53 15.64 -15.78
CA ALA A 240 -20.61 15.86 -16.74
C ALA A 240 -20.53 17.22 -17.45
N ASP A 241 -20.05 18.22 -16.74
CA ASP A 241 -19.92 19.61 -17.24
C ASP A 241 -18.61 19.81 -18.04
N GLY A 242 -17.77 18.79 -18.10
CA GLY A 242 -16.49 18.81 -18.82
C GLY A 242 -15.33 19.32 -18.00
N GLY A 243 -15.52 19.59 -16.71
CA GLY A 243 -14.47 19.91 -15.74
C GLY A 243 -13.51 18.74 -15.59
N VAL A 244 -12.20 19.02 -15.53
CA VAL A 244 -11.16 18.00 -15.39
C VAL A 244 -10.67 17.97 -13.95
N HIS A 245 -10.74 16.78 -13.34
CA HIS A 245 -10.39 16.52 -11.95
C HIS A 245 -9.33 15.44 -11.84
N ARG A 246 -8.41 15.64 -10.90
CA ARG A 246 -7.41 14.63 -10.54
C ARG A 246 -7.92 13.71 -9.43
N LEU A 247 -7.35 12.51 -9.36
CA LEU A 247 -7.63 11.56 -8.30
C LEU A 247 -6.49 11.53 -7.27
N THR A 248 -6.86 11.47 -6.00
CA THR A 248 -5.94 11.36 -4.87
C THR A 248 -5.85 9.93 -4.36
N SER A 249 -4.90 9.68 -3.46
CA SER A 249 -4.84 8.38 -2.77
C SER A 249 -6.04 8.13 -1.84
N ALA A 250 -6.69 9.18 -1.35
CA ALA A 250 -7.92 9.08 -0.57
C ALA A 250 -9.07 8.56 -1.45
N ASP A 251 -9.29 9.14 -2.63
CA ASP A 251 -10.33 8.69 -3.57
C ASP A 251 -10.20 7.20 -3.92
N VAL A 252 -8.97 6.72 -4.08
CA VAL A 252 -8.73 5.29 -4.38
C VAL A 252 -9.03 4.41 -3.17
N ASN A 253 -8.70 4.84 -1.95
CA ASN A 253 -8.99 4.07 -0.75
C ASN A 253 -10.49 4.06 -0.43
N ASP A 254 -11.20 5.16 -0.66
CA ASP A 254 -12.64 5.25 -0.48
C ASP A 254 -13.35 4.31 -1.47
N TYR A 255 -13.01 4.38 -2.77
CA TYR A 255 -13.52 3.44 -3.77
C TYR A 255 -13.23 1.97 -3.40
N LEU A 256 -12.02 1.65 -2.93
CA LEU A 256 -11.67 0.30 -2.49
C LEU A 256 -12.53 -0.16 -1.31
N SER A 257 -12.76 0.71 -0.33
CA SER A 257 -13.59 0.39 0.84
C SER A 257 -15.04 0.14 0.45
N ASP A 258 -15.59 0.94 -0.47
CA ASP A 258 -16.95 0.81 -0.99
C ASP A 258 -17.16 -0.52 -1.73
N ILE A 259 -16.28 -0.83 -2.70
CA ILE A 259 -16.41 -2.06 -3.49
C ILE A 259 -16.06 -3.32 -2.69
N ALA A 260 -15.20 -3.21 -1.67
CA ALA A 260 -14.87 -4.32 -0.77
C ALA A 260 -15.99 -4.59 0.26
N GLY A 261 -16.74 -3.55 0.65
CA GLY A 261 -17.67 -3.59 1.79
C GLY A 261 -16.94 -3.74 3.14
N ALA A 262 -15.67 -3.33 3.18
CA ALA A 262 -14.79 -3.39 4.34
C ALA A 262 -13.66 -2.37 4.19
N ARG A 263 -13.00 -2.03 5.29
CA ARG A 263 -11.84 -1.12 5.25
C ARG A 263 -10.65 -1.79 4.55
N VAL A 264 -10.44 -1.43 3.29
CA VAL A 264 -9.35 -1.89 2.42
C VAL A 264 -8.60 -0.68 1.86
N THR A 265 -7.30 -0.79 1.72
CA THR A 265 -6.45 0.28 1.21
C THR A 265 -5.52 -0.20 0.09
N ALA A 266 -5.03 0.71 -0.72
CA ALA A 266 -4.03 0.43 -1.75
C ALA A 266 -2.76 -0.26 -1.22
N LYS A 267 -2.43 -0.08 0.06
CA LYS A 267 -1.28 -0.72 0.71
C LYS A 267 -1.48 -2.23 0.87
N ASP A 268 -2.71 -2.69 1.00
CA ASP A 268 -3.02 -4.09 1.28
C ASP A 268 -2.68 -4.98 0.09
N PHE A 269 -2.83 -4.50 -1.15
CA PHE A 269 -2.36 -5.20 -2.35
C PHE A 269 -0.89 -5.61 -2.26
N ARG A 270 -0.02 -4.69 -1.85
CA ARG A 270 1.42 -4.99 -1.78
C ARG A 270 1.76 -5.97 -0.66
N THR A 271 1.02 -5.93 0.44
CA THR A 271 1.20 -6.87 1.55
C THR A 271 0.67 -8.25 1.18
N TRP A 272 -0.47 -8.30 0.51
CA TRP A 272 -1.05 -9.52 -0.04
C TRP A 272 -0.12 -10.20 -1.05
N HIS A 273 0.22 -9.49 -2.12
CA HIS A 273 1.08 -10.05 -3.18
C HIS A 273 2.48 -10.38 -2.69
N GLY A 274 3.04 -9.61 -1.75
CA GLY A 274 4.32 -9.92 -1.12
C GLY A 274 4.28 -11.26 -0.37
N SER A 275 3.18 -11.53 0.35
CA SER A 275 2.99 -12.79 1.07
C SER A 275 2.66 -13.96 0.13
N VAL A 276 1.86 -13.72 -0.94
CA VAL A 276 1.58 -14.74 -1.98
C VAL A 276 2.86 -15.16 -2.68
N MET A 277 3.67 -14.20 -3.13
CA MET A 277 4.96 -14.50 -3.78
C MET A 277 5.92 -15.23 -2.83
N ALA A 278 6.01 -14.79 -1.58
CA ALA A 278 6.87 -15.45 -0.59
C ALA A 278 6.45 -16.91 -0.37
N LEU A 279 5.15 -17.16 -0.21
CA LEU A 279 4.63 -18.52 -0.05
C LEU A 279 4.91 -19.39 -1.28
N GLU A 280 4.70 -18.87 -2.48
CA GLU A 280 4.92 -19.61 -3.72
C GLU A 280 6.41 -19.89 -3.96
N PHE A 281 7.28 -18.91 -3.74
CA PHE A 281 8.74 -19.13 -3.83
C PHE A 281 9.24 -20.12 -2.77
N THR A 282 8.67 -20.09 -1.55
CA THR A 282 8.97 -21.09 -0.53
C THR A 282 8.55 -22.49 -1.01
N ARG A 283 7.33 -22.63 -1.55
CA ARG A 283 6.83 -23.90 -2.10
C ARG A 283 7.74 -24.44 -3.21
N LEU A 284 8.12 -23.60 -4.16
CA LEU A 284 8.99 -23.99 -5.28
C LEU A 284 10.41 -24.35 -4.79
N ALA A 285 10.92 -23.63 -3.80
CA ALA A 285 12.22 -23.95 -3.20
C ALA A 285 12.24 -25.31 -2.48
N CYS A 286 11.10 -25.73 -1.93
CA CYS A 286 10.96 -27.04 -1.28
C CYS A 286 10.83 -28.21 -2.28
N GLN A 287 10.52 -27.93 -3.55
CA GLN A 287 10.45 -28.96 -4.62
C GLN A 287 11.81 -29.22 -5.28
N GLY A 288 12.83 -28.42 -4.98
CA GLY A 288 14.19 -28.58 -5.47
C GLY A 288 15.11 -29.19 -4.41
N GLU A 289 16.21 -29.80 -4.84
CA GLU A 289 17.14 -30.53 -3.99
C GLU A 289 17.92 -29.73 -2.93
N ARG A 290 17.73 -28.39 -2.85
CA ARG A 290 18.49 -27.51 -1.93
C ARG A 290 17.60 -26.53 -1.19
N VAL A 291 17.25 -26.85 0.02
CA VAL A 291 16.43 -26.00 0.91
C VAL A 291 17.29 -25.07 1.80
N ALA A 292 18.55 -25.40 2.03
CA ALA A 292 19.45 -24.59 2.87
C ALA A 292 19.68 -23.19 2.28
N GLY A 293 19.31 -22.14 3.03
CA GLY A 293 19.40 -20.74 2.58
C GLY A 293 18.20 -20.21 1.79
N ALA A 294 17.23 -21.06 1.43
CA ALA A 294 16.07 -20.69 0.62
C ALA A 294 15.25 -19.54 1.23
N ALA A 295 15.04 -19.49 2.54
CA ALA A 295 14.27 -18.45 3.20
C ALA A 295 14.85 -17.03 2.97
N LYS A 296 16.18 -16.87 2.99
CA LYS A 296 16.85 -15.60 2.71
C LYS A 296 16.71 -15.21 1.23
N GLN A 297 16.85 -16.16 0.33
CA GLN A 297 16.69 -15.96 -1.11
C GLN A 297 15.24 -15.61 -1.48
N VAL A 298 14.25 -16.28 -0.88
CA VAL A 298 12.82 -15.98 -1.06
C VAL A 298 12.52 -14.53 -0.71
N VAL A 299 12.98 -14.04 0.46
CA VAL A 299 12.76 -12.64 0.84
C VAL A 299 13.45 -11.68 -0.12
N ALA A 300 14.65 -12.02 -0.62
CA ALA A 300 15.36 -11.20 -1.59
C ALA A 300 14.63 -11.13 -2.94
N GLN A 301 14.09 -12.23 -3.44
CA GLN A 301 13.30 -12.29 -4.67
C GLN A 301 12.01 -11.45 -4.55
N VAL A 302 11.28 -11.59 -3.43
CA VAL A 302 10.08 -10.77 -3.19
C VAL A 302 10.45 -9.30 -3.08
N ALA A 303 11.57 -8.97 -2.41
CA ALA A 303 12.04 -7.60 -2.29
C ALA A 303 12.38 -6.98 -3.66
N ALA A 304 13.03 -7.73 -4.54
CA ALA A 304 13.32 -7.32 -5.92
C ALA A 304 12.02 -7.06 -6.70
N ARG A 305 11.04 -7.96 -6.65
CA ARG A 305 9.74 -7.82 -7.34
C ARG A 305 8.96 -6.59 -6.81
N LEU A 306 8.92 -6.38 -5.51
CA LEU A 306 8.27 -5.22 -4.89
C LEU A 306 9.11 -3.92 -4.96
N ARG A 307 10.36 -3.99 -5.44
CA ARG A 307 11.31 -2.87 -5.45
C ARG A 307 11.45 -2.23 -4.07
N ASN A 308 11.79 -3.06 -3.10
CA ASN A 308 12.04 -2.71 -1.71
C ASN A 308 13.39 -3.26 -1.24
N THR A 309 13.86 -2.78 -0.08
CA THR A 309 14.96 -3.46 0.61
C THR A 309 14.47 -4.77 1.25
N VAL A 310 15.36 -5.74 1.40
CA VAL A 310 15.08 -7.05 2.04
C VAL A 310 14.51 -6.86 3.44
N ALA A 311 15.11 -5.96 4.25
CA ALA A 311 14.66 -5.66 5.61
C ALA A 311 13.22 -5.10 5.65
N VAL A 312 12.89 -4.14 4.77
CA VAL A 312 11.54 -3.59 4.67
C VAL A 312 10.55 -4.64 4.18
N CYS A 313 10.96 -5.46 3.21
CA CYS A 313 10.09 -6.50 2.67
C CYS A 313 9.72 -7.52 3.74
N ARG A 314 10.73 -8.07 4.45
CA ARG A 314 10.55 -9.02 5.54
C ARG A 314 9.62 -8.47 6.64
N LYS A 315 9.85 -7.25 7.10
CA LYS A 315 9.09 -6.64 8.20
C LYS A 315 7.67 -6.21 7.78
N SER A 316 7.50 -5.76 6.52
CA SER A 316 6.30 -4.99 6.17
C SER A 316 5.43 -5.59 5.08
N TYR A 317 5.88 -6.59 4.32
CA TYR A 317 5.15 -7.10 3.17
C TYR A 317 4.99 -8.62 3.14
N ILE A 318 5.68 -9.35 4.03
CA ILE A 318 5.52 -10.81 4.12
C ILE A 318 4.87 -11.15 5.45
N HIS A 319 3.83 -11.98 5.41
CA HIS A 319 3.13 -12.45 6.61
C HIS A 319 4.05 -13.31 7.48
N PRO A 320 4.09 -13.13 8.82
CA PRO A 320 4.96 -13.90 9.71
C PRO A 320 4.82 -15.41 9.54
N LYS A 321 3.58 -15.94 9.46
CA LYS A 321 3.33 -17.37 9.22
C LYS A 321 4.01 -17.91 7.96
N VAL A 322 4.19 -17.10 6.92
CA VAL A 322 4.90 -17.52 5.69
C VAL A 322 6.41 -17.62 5.95
N LEU A 323 6.96 -16.68 6.74
CA LEU A 323 8.37 -16.70 7.14
C LEU A 323 8.68 -17.89 8.07
N GLU A 324 7.79 -18.16 9.04
CA GLU A 324 7.87 -19.30 9.95
C GLU A 324 7.79 -20.63 9.18
N LEU A 325 6.87 -20.73 8.23
CA LEU A 325 6.75 -21.88 7.36
C LEU A 325 8.04 -22.14 6.58
N GLY A 326 8.66 -21.10 6.02
CA GLY A 326 9.94 -21.22 5.30
C GLY A 326 11.08 -21.72 6.19
N ALA A 327 11.09 -21.32 7.47
CA ALA A 327 12.06 -21.83 8.45
C ALA A 327 11.79 -23.30 8.82
N LEU A 328 10.52 -23.64 9.05
CA LEU A 328 10.11 -25.03 9.38
C LEU A 328 10.38 -26.03 8.24
N LEU A 329 10.21 -25.59 7.00
CA LEU A 329 10.43 -26.46 5.82
C LEU A 329 11.93 -26.67 5.52
N ALA A 330 12.81 -25.82 6.05
CA ALA A 330 14.25 -25.99 5.91
C ALA A 330 14.78 -27.20 6.69
N ASP A 331 14.05 -27.68 7.70
CA ASP A 331 14.52 -28.67 8.67
C ASP A 331 13.86 -30.05 8.54
N ASP A 332 12.80 -30.22 7.69
CA ASP A 332 12.03 -31.49 7.69
C ASP A 332 11.35 -31.78 6.35
N GLU A 333 11.87 -32.77 5.61
CA GLU A 333 11.37 -33.20 4.31
C GLU A 333 9.95 -33.81 4.41
N THR A 334 9.62 -34.45 5.52
CA THR A 334 8.30 -35.05 5.78
C THR A 334 7.22 -33.98 5.93
N ARG A 335 7.55 -32.84 6.53
CA ARG A 335 6.65 -31.71 6.64
C ARG A 335 6.39 -31.03 5.31
N ALA A 336 7.39 -30.98 4.41
CA ALA A 336 7.22 -30.47 3.07
C ALA A 336 6.15 -31.23 2.30
N THR A 337 6.20 -32.59 2.34
CA THR A 337 5.22 -33.44 1.69
C THR A 337 3.81 -33.31 2.26
N LEU A 338 3.65 -33.22 3.58
CA LEU A 338 2.35 -33.02 4.22
C LEU A 338 1.75 -31.66 3.89
N LEU A 339 2.58 -30.62 3.81
CA LEU A 339 2.14 -29.27 3.45
C LEU A 339 1.75 -29.19 1.97
N GLU A 340 2.46 -29.92 1.10
CA GLU A 340 2.13 -29.99 -0.32
C GLU A 340 0.77 -30.65 -0.54
N GLN A 341 0.46 -31.74 0.17
CA GLN A 341 -0.85 -32.38 0.16
C GLN A 341 -1.95 -31.42 0.66
N ARG A 342 -1.71 -30.67 1.73
CA ARG A 342 -2.66 -29.66 2.23
C ARG A 342 -2.85 -28.53 1.22
N TRP A 343 -1.79 -28.10 0.53
CA TRP A 343 -1.87 -27.06 -0.50
C TRP A 343 -2.60 -27.52 -1.75
N ALA A 344 -2.38 -28.76 -2.19
CA ALA A 344 -3.13 -29.34 -3.29
C ALA A 344 -4.62 -29.38 -2.97
N LYS A 345 -4.97 -29.80 -1.76
CA LYS A 345 -6.36 -29.85 -1.27
C LYS A 345 -6.99 -28.44 -1.18
N ALA A 346 -6.25 -27.44 -0.66
CA ALA A 346 -6.71 -26.06 -0.59
C ALA A 346 -6.88 -25.43 -1.97
N ALA A 347 -6.02 -25.75 -2.94
CA ALA A 347 -6.14 -25.27 -4.30
C ALA A 347 -7.36 -25.87 -5.03
N ALA A 348 -7.73 -27.12 -4.72
CA ALA A 348 -8.88 -27.80 -5.33
C ALA A 348 -10.24 -27.32 -4.78
N THR A 349 -10.31 -26.94 -3.49
CA THR A 349 -11.57 -26.63 -2.82
C THR A 349 -12.08 -25.20 -3.03
N ALA A 350 -11.24 -24.27 -3.47
CA ALA A 350 -11.65 -22.87 -3.60
C ALA A 350 -12.25 -22.57 -4.98
N ARG A 351 -13.57 -22.52 -5.07
CA ARG A 351 -14.36 -22.11 -6.25
C ARG A 351 -14.24 -20.63 -6.62
N ALA A 352 -13.31 -19.86 -6.07
CA ALA A 352 -13.15 -18.43 -6.34
C ALA A 352 -12.54 -18.21 -7.72
N ARG A 353 -13.36 -18.08 -8.75
CA ARG A 353 -12.98 -17.82 -10.17
C ARG A 353 -12.04 -16.64 -10.39
N ALA A 354 -11.90 -15.74 -9.42
CA ALA A 354 -11.06 -14.53 -9.50
C ALA A 354 -9.77 -14.60 -8.67
N MET A 355 -9.34 -15.79 -8.20
CA MET A 355 -8.11 -15.97 -7.42
C MET A 355 -7.20 -17.01 -8.07
N SER A 356 -5.89 -16.72 -8.10
CA SER A 356 -4.88 -17.69 -8.50
C SER A 356 -4.74 -18.85 -7.49
N ALA A 357 -4.16 -19.97 -7.90
CA ALA A 357 -3.88 -21.08 -6.99
C ALA A 357 -2.97 -20.65 -5.81
N ALA A 358 -1.98 -19.80 -6.05
CA ALA A 358 -1.10 -19.26 -5.03
C ALA A 358 -1.85 -18.42 -3.98
N GLU A 359 -2.79 -17.57 -4.42
CA GLU A 359 -3.63 -16.76 -3.52
C GLU A 359 -4.54 -17.63 -2.66
N ARG A 360 -5.13 -18.68 -3.25
CA ARG A 360 -5.94 -19.65 -2.50
C ARG A 360 -5.12 -20.41 -1.43
N ARG A 361 -3.87 -20.77 -1.75
CA ARG A 361 -2.94 -21.38 -0.78
C ARG A 361 -2.66 -20.43 0.39
N LEU A 362 -2.38 -19.17 0.11
CA LEU A 362 -2.17 -18.18 1.17
C LEU A 362 -3.42 -18.05 2.05
N LEU A 363 -4.59 -17.91 1.45
CA LEU A 363 -5.85 -17.79 2.21
C LEU A 363 -6.09 -19.02 3.10
N ALA A 364 -5.80 -20.22 2.62
CA ALA A 364 -5.88 -21.45 3.39
C ALA A 364 -4.86 -21.49 4.55
N LEU A 365 -3.61 -21.04 4.32
CA LEU A 365 -2.58 -20.94 5.35
C LEU A 365 -2.98 -19.98 6.47
N LEU A 366 -3.61 -18.86 6.11
CA LEU A 366 -4.08 -17.88 7.08
C LEU A 366 -5.22 -18.40 7.98
N GLY A 367 -5.90 -19.49 7.57
CA GLY A 367 -6.93 -20.19 8.35
C GLY A 367 -8.33 -19.54 8.30
N PRO A 368 -9.36 -19.99 9.03
CA PRO A 368 -10.71 -19.42 9.06
C PRO A 368 -10.73 -18.00 9.66
N LEU A 369 -11.63 -17.08 9.18
CA LEU A 369 -11.87 -15.78 9.83
C LEU A 369 -12.37 -16.09 11.25
N THR A 370 -11.58 -15.78 12.27
CA THR A 370 -12.13 -15.72 13.62
C THR A 370 -13.18 -14.62 13.62
N PRO A 371 -14.42 -14.91 14.03
CA PRO A 371 -15.40 -13.84 14.18
C PRO A 371 -14.81 -12.83 15.16
N ARG A 372 -14.66 -11.59 14.73
CA ARG A 372 -14.25 -10.49 15.61
C ARG A 372 -15.21 -10.52 16.79
N ARG A 373 -14.74 -10.84 17.98
CA ARG A 373 -15.50 -10.64 19.22
C ARG A 373 -15.86 -9.15 19.19
N ALA A 374 -17.13 -8.88 18.88
CA ALA A 374 -17.67 -7.55 19.05
C ALA A 374 -17.35 -7.17 20.47
N SER A 375 -16.51 -6.16 20.66
CA SER A 375 -16.30 -5.56 21.97
C SER A 375 -17.70 -5.21 22.45
N ARG A 376 -18.18 -5.93 23.46
CA ARG A 376 -19.45 -5.67 24.12
C ARG A 376 -19.35 -4.23 24.63
N ARG A 377 -19.84 -3.28 23.83
CA ARG A 377 -20.23 -2.00 24.36
C ARG A 377 -21.26 -2.32 25.40
N LYS A 378 -20.91 -2.12 26.66
CA LYS A 378 -21.92 -2.02 27.72
C LYS A 378 -22.89 -0.96 27.22
N ALA A 379 -24.07 -1.44 26.82
CA ALA A 379 -25.19 -0.56 26.55
C ALA A 379 -25.49 0.15 27.85
N VAL A 380 -25.20 1.43 27.88
CA VAL A 380 -25.80 2.34 28.89
C VAL A 380 -27.25 2.39 28.46
N SER A 381 -28.11 1.79 29.29
CA SER A 381 -29.55 1.84 29.12
C SER A 381 -30.00 3.30 29.16
N PRO A 382 -30.78 3.78 28.16
CA PRO A 382 -31.44 5.06 28.28
C PRO A 382 -32.60 4.92 29.30
N PRO A 383 -32.99 6.00 30.01
CA PRO A 383 -34.10 5.98 30.95
C PRO A 383 -35.43 5.75 30.21
N ALA A 384 -36.29 5.00 30.82
CA ALA A 384 -37.62 4.69 30.34
C ALA A 384 -38.46 5.97 30.11
N ALA A 385 -39.00 6.09 28.90
CA ALA A 385 -40.08 7.02 28.59
C ALA A 385 -41.31 6.23 28.18
N ASN A 386 -42.39 6.45 28.93
CA ASN A 386 -43.74 5.92 28.69
C ASN A 386 -44.31 6.45 27.37
N GLY A 387 -45.09 5.61 26.68
CA GLY A 387 -46.05 6.13 25.72
C GLY A 387 -46.39 5.23 24.53
N SER A 388 -47.47 4.47 24.67
CA SER A 388 -48.49 4.08 23.66
C SER A 388 -48.10 3.43 22.33
N ALA A 389 -48.56 2.23 22.22
CA ALA A 389 -48.62 1.39 21.02
C ALA A 389 -49.56 1.95 19.94
N ILE A 390 -49.14 1.86 18.69
CA ILE A 390 -50.04 1.74 17.51
C ILE A 390 -49.52 0.60 16.65
N CYS A 391 -50.41 -0.37 16.45
CA CYS A 391 -50.26 -1.57 15.63
C CYS A 391 -50.52 -1.23 14.16
N LEU A 392 -49.64 -1.60 13.23
CA LEU A 392 -49.96 -1.69 11.80
C LEU A 392 -49.37 -2.97 11.20
N THR A 393 -50.22 -3.73 10.57
CA THR A 393 -50.04 -5.03 9.90
C THR A 393 -49.39 -4.90 8.51
N PRO A 394 -48.82 -5.99 7.97
CA PRO A 394 -48.08 -5.96 6.71
C PRO A 394 -48.94 -6.39 5.52
N ALA A 395 -48.80 -5.73 4.39
CA ALA A 395 -49.20 -6.22 3.07
C ALA A 395 -48.25 -5.75 1.98
N ASP A 396 -48.05 -6.66 1.02
CA ASP A 396 -47.62 -6.49 -0.35
C ASP A 396 -46.14 -6.59 -0.73
N ARG A 397 -45.81 -7.80 -1.19
CA ARG A 397 -44.73 -8.10 -2.14
C ARG A 397 -45.29 -8.12 -3.58
N PRO A 398 -44.53 -7.72 -4.57
CA PRO A 398 -44.68 -8.27 -5.92
C PRO A 398 -43.52 -9.21 -6.29
N VAL A 399 -43.92 -10.29 -6.91
CA VAL A 399 -43.11 -11.34 -7.56
C VAL A 399 -42.64 -10.81 -8.91
N ALA A 400 -41.39 -11.03 -9.25
CA ALA A 400 -40.87 -10.84 -10.61
C ALA A 400 -40.01 -12.02 -11.07
N ASN A 401 -40.48 -12.54 -12.09
CA ASN A 401 -40.20 -13.58 -13.05
C ASN A 401 -38.75 -13.79 -13.48
N ALA A 402 -38.36 -15.07 -13.59
CA ALA A 402 -37.11 -15.56 -14.10
C ALA A 402 -37.16 -15.71 -15.63
N SER A 403 -36.15 -15.22 -16.32
CA SER A 403 -35.81 -15.68 -17.65
C SER A 403 -34.32 -16.04 -17.77
N ARG A 404 -34.09 -17.31 -18.08
CA ARG A 404 -32.78 -17.94 -18.35
C ARG A 404 -32.17 -17.37 -19.63
N ARG A 405 -30.90 -16.96 -19.59
CA ARG A 405 -30.03 -16.95 -20.77
C ARG A 405 -28.68 -17.57 -20.44
N LYS A 406 -28.24 -18.45 -21.36
CA LYS A 406 -27.03 -19.27 -21.35
C LYS A 406 -25.76 -18.41 -21.31
N ALA A 407 -24.76 -18.87 -20.53
CA ALA A 407 -23.41 -18.35 -20.51
C ALA A 407 -22.52 -19.04 -21.57
N PRO A 408 -21.55 -18.33 -22.18
CA PRO A 408 -20.48 -18.94 -22.94
C PRO A 408 -19.28 -19.31 -22.06
N ASN A 409 -18.52 -20.32 -22.51
CA ASN A 409 -17.38 -20.95 -21.91
C ASN A 409 -16.21 -19.98 -21.66
N ALA A 410 -15.53 -20.19 -20.54
CA ALA A 410 -14.30 -19.49 -20.17
C ALA A 410 -13.15 -20.51 -20.13
N GLU A 411 -12.34 -20.51 -21.14
CA GLU A 411 -10.94 -20.94 -21.13
C GLU A 411 -10.08 -19.71 -21.36
N ASP A 412 -8.88 -19.68 -20.74
CA ASP A 412 -7.82 -18.67 -20.81
C ASP A 412 -7.88 -17.48 -19.82
N LEU A 413 -7.31 -17.73 -18.65
CA LEU A 413 -6.54 -16.74 -17.93
C LEU A 413 -5.19 -17.36 -17.52
N GLY A 414 -4.37 -17.59 -18.53
CA GLY A 414 -2.96 -17.94 -18.36
C GLY A 414 -2.18 -16.75 -17.84
N PHE A 415 -1.45 -16.94 -16.76
CA PHE A 415 -0.34 -16.08 -16.38
C PHE A 415 0.77 -16.27 -17.42
N HIS A 416 0.77 -15.45 -18.46
CA HIS A 416 1.92 -15.35 -19.35
C HIS A 416 3.03 -14.59 -18.64
N ASP A 417 4.07 -15.31 -18.29
CA ASP A 417 5.37 -14.81 -17.83
C ASP A 417 6.10 -14.18 -19.04
N THR A 418 5.83 -12.91 -19.32
CA THR A 418 6.57 -12.14 -20.33
C THR A 418 7.66 -11.31 -19.67
N GLN A 419 8.57 -11.98 -18.96
CA GLN A 419 9.90 -11.44 -18.69
C GLN A 419 10.92 -12.21 -19.55
N ARG A 420 10.98 -11.91 -20.87
CA ARG A 420 12.17 -12.17 -21.65
C ARG A 420 13.30 -11.32 -21.07
N ALA A 421 14.20 -11.96 -20.35
CA ALA A 421 15.51 -11.42 -20.07
C ALA A 421 16.19 -11.15 -21.41
N GLY A 422 16.43 -9.88 -21.72
CA GLY A 422 17.24 -9.47 -22.86
C GLY A 422 18.64 -10.08 -22.70
N ARG A 423 18.99 -10.99 -23.58
CA ARG A 423 20.37 -11.45 -23.73
C ARG A 423 21.26 -10.24 -24.03
N PRO A 424 22.42 -10.09 -23.38
CA PRO A 424 23.40 -9.11 -23.78
C PRO A 424 23.92 -9.44 -25.20
N PRO A 425 24.27 -8.45 -26.02
CA PRO A 425 24.80 -8.69 -27.35
C PRO A 425 26.11 -9.47 -27.26
N ARG A 426 26.22 -10.54 -28.05
CA ARG A 426 27.46 -11.27 -28.24
C ARG A 426 28.50 -10.31 -28.81
N ARG A 427 29.65 -10.18 -28.14
CA ARG A 427 30.85 -9.57 -28.72
C ARG A 427 31.36 -10.50 -29.79
N GLU A 428 31.42 -10.01 -31.03
CA GLU A 428 32.16 -10.64 -32.11
C GLU A 428 33.67 -10.65 -31.79
N PRO A 429 34.40 -11.73 -32.11
CA PRO A 429 35.84 -11.78 -31.98
C PRO A 429 36.51 -10.91 -33.05
N ALA A 430 37.37 -10.00 -32.63
CA ALA A 430 38.20 -9.18 -33.52
C ALA A 430 39.06 -10.05 -34.44
N ALA A 431 38.92 -9.87 -35.74
CA ALA A 431 39.77 -10.46 -36.74
C ALA A 431 41.22 -9.97 -36.57
N ARG A 432 42.16 -10.90 -36.38
CA ARG A 432 43.59 -10.67 -36.47
C ARG A 432 43.92 -10.37 -37.96
N ARG A 433 44.36 -9.17 -38.23
CA ARG A 433 45.06 -8.88 -39.45
C ARG A 433 46.53 -9.30 -39.27
N ALA A 434 46.97 -10.26 -40.12
CA ALA A 434 48.37 -10.49 -40.41
C ALA A 434 48.80 -9.34 -41.31
N GLY A 435 49.90 -8.70 -40.99
CA GLY A 435 50.62 -7.74 -41.81
C GLY A 435 52.03 -8.25 -41.99
N ASP A 436 52.38 -8.56 -43.21
CA ASP A 436 53.74 -8.73 -43.71
C ASP A 436 54.42 -7.38 -43.79
N GLY A 437 55.72 -7.39 -43.61
CA GLY A 437 56.63 -6.28 -43.85
C GLY A 437 57.60 -6.03 -42.73
#